data_ee55120c6ae45a960dceeabe1ee000be
#
_entry.id   ee55120c6ae45a960dceeabe1ee000be
#
_cell.length_a   1.000
_cell.length_b   1.000
_cell.length_c   1.000
_cell.angle_alpha   90.00
_cell.angle_beta   90.00
_cell.angle_gamma   90.00
#
_symmetry.space_group_name_H-M   'P 1'
#
loop_
_entity.id
_entity.type
_entity.pdbx_description
1 polymer ?
#
loop_
_entity_poly.entity_id
_entity_poly.type
_entity_poly.pdbx_seq_one_letter_code
_entity_poly.pdbx_strand_id
1 'polypeptide(L)'
;MLSLYSLTKALYCHPRLKKALNYAIINKSKIERMSPMKSFRDDIKVNDLAQPFLEPIVEQMTTVFDPEIELDIYNLGLIYEITVDENGHCYFLMTFTDTGCGCEETMTYEIAEKLKSIDGINSIKVETTYSPVWKMTRISRYGRIALGISPRGGK
;
A
#
# COMPACT_ATOMS: atom_id res chain seq x y z
N MET A 1 -32.38 37.52 -6.17
CA MET A 1 -32.35 36.17 -5.60
C MET A 1 -32.49 35.16 -6.73
N LEU A 2 -31.39 34.70 -7.26
CA LEU A 2 -31.40 33.62 -8.27
C LEU A 2 -31.42 32.29 -7.50
N SER A 3 -32.52 31.57 -7.68
CA SER A 3 -32.83 30.31 -7.01
C SER A 3 -31.77 29.23 -7.31
N LEU A 4 -31.30 28.56 -6.28
CA LEU A 4 -30.45 27.36 -6.33
C LEU A 4 -30.94 26.27 -7.29
N TYR A 5 -32.22 26.34 -7.70
CA TYR A 5 -32.87 25.45 -8.66
C TYR A 5 -32.43 25.67 -10.12
N SER A 6 -31.87 26.85 -10.43
CA SER A 6 -31.42 27.19 -11.80
C SER A 6 -29.99 26.67 -12.08
N LEU A 7 -29.15 26.53 -11.05
CA LEU A 7 -27.78 26.04 -11.17
C LEU A 7 -27.70 24.51 -11.36
N THR A 8 -28.66 23.78 -10.80
CA THR A 8 -28.70 22.31 -10.94
C THR A 8 -29.10 21.86 -12.35
N LYS A 9 -29.89 22.64 -13.06
CA LYS A 9 -30.36 22.31 -14.44
C LYS A 9 -29.26 22.54 -15.48
N ALA A 10 -28.37 23.51 -15.29
CA ALA A 10 -27.27 23.80 -16.21
C ALA A 10 -26.13 22.73 -16.11
N LEU A 11 -25.93 22.15 -14.92
CA LEU A 11 -24.94 21.08 -14.67
C LEU A 11 -25.36 19.73 -15.31
N TYR A 12 -26.65 19.53 -15.58
CA TYR A 12 -27.18 18.28 -16.11
C TYR A 12 -27.10 18.12 -17.63
N CYS A 13 -26.79 19.21 -18.36
CA CYS A 13 -26.76 19.20 -19.83
C CYS A 13 -25.40 18.91 -20.48
N HIS A 14 -24.31 18.80 -19.72
CA HIS A 14 -22.99 18.59 -20.31
C HIS A 14 -22.60 17.10 -20.25
N PRO A 15 -22.44 16.39 -21.39
CA PRO A 15 -22.20 14.95 -21.42
C PRO A 15 -20.88 14.53 -20.74
N ARG A 16 -19.89 15.42 -20.66
CA ARG A 16 -18.63 15.18 -19.95
C ARG A 16 -18.80 15.22 -18.43
N LEU A 17 -19.67 16.08 -17.91
CA LEU A 17 -19.98 16.17 -16.47
C LEU A 17 -20.82 14.99 -15.99
N LYS A 18 -21.74 14.47 -16.82
CA LYS A 18 -22.46 13.23 -16.51
C LYS A 18 -21.55 12.02 -16.40
N LYS A 19 -20.53 11.90 -17.27
CA LYS A 19 -19.53 10.83 -17.17
C LYS A 19 -18.69 10.94 -15.90
N ALA A 20 -18.25 12.15 -15.53
CA ALA A 20 -17.46 12.37 -14.31
C ALA A 20 -18.29 12.12 -13.04
N LEU A 21 -19.55 12.55 -13.03
CA LEU A 21 -20.45 12.34 -11.89
C LEU A 21 -20.84 10.86 -11.75
N ASN A 22 -21.14 10.16 -12.87
CA ASN A 22 -21.37 8.72 -12.85
C ASN A 22 -20.13 7.93 -12.45
N TYR A 23 -18.94 8.36 -12.89
CA TYR A 23 -17.68 7.74 -12.47
C TYR A 23 -17.43 7.93 -10.96
N ALA A 24 -17.72 9.12 -10.42
CA ALA A 24 -17.61 9.39 -8.99
C ALA A 24 -18.67 8.62 -8.17
N ILE A 25 -19.92 8.50 -8.67
CA ILE A 25 -21.00 7.76 -7.99
C ILE A 25 -20.72 6.25 -8.04
N ILE A 26 -20.26 5.73 -9.18
CA ILE A 26 -19.90 4.31 -9.35
C ILE A 26 -18.70 3.96 -8.47
N ASN A 27 -17.70 4.85 -8.39
CA ASN A 27 -16.54 4.64 -7.51
C ASN A 27 -16.93 4.76 -6.03
N LYS A 28 -17.81 5.70 -5.65
CA LYS A 28 -18.30 5.81 -4.28
C LYS A 28 -19.09 4.55 -3.84
N SER A 29 -19.97 4.03 -4.71
CA SER A 29 -20.70 2.79 -4.45
C SER A 29 -19.83 1.52 -4.54
N LYS A 30 -18.69 1.58 -5.24
CA LYS A 30 -17.68 0.52 -5.29
C LYS A 30 -16.78 0.56 -4.06
N ILE A 31 -16.44 1.75 -3.57
CA ILE A 31 -15.71 1.99 -2.32
C ILE A 31 -16.56 1.53 -1.11
N GLU A 32 -17.86 1.81 -1.10
CA GLU A 32 -18.76 1.37 -0.01
C GLU A 32 -19.05 -0.14 -0.03
N ARG A 33 -18.86 -0.82 -1.17
CA ARG A 33 -18.96 -2.29 -1.31
C ARG A 33 -17.63 -3.02 -1.20
N MET A 34 -16.50 -2.28 -1.20
CA MET A 34 -15.25 -2.88 -0.81
C MET A 34 -15.32 -3.13 0.69
N SER A 35 -15.30 -4.39 1.06
CA SER A 35 -15.16 -4.86 2.43
C SER A 35 -14.18 -3.96 3.18
N PRO A 36 -14.40 -3.67 4.48
CA PRO A 36 -13.43 -2.93 5.27
C PRO A 36 -12.08 -3.55 4.98
N MET A 37 -11.13 -2.72 4.55
CA MET A 37 -9.76 -3.13 4.27
C MET A 37 -9.39 -4.17 5.30
N LYS A 38 -9.06 -5.35 4.85
CA LYS A 38 -8.40 -6.37 5.67
C LYS A 38 -7.34 -5.60 6.43
N SER A 39 -7.53 -5.41 7.74
CA SER A 39 -6.82 -4.43 8.55
C SER A 39 -5.36 -4.34 8.13
N PHE A 40 -4.92 -3.12 7.77
CA PHE A 40 -3.49 -2.84 7.57
C PHE A 40 -2.73 -3.48 8.72
N ARG A 41 -1.57 -4.03 8.44
CA ARG A 41 -0.80 -4.79 9.43
C ARG A 41 -0.42 -3.91 10.61
N ASP A 42 -0.84 -4.29 11.81
CA ASP A 42 -0.58 -3.56 13.06
C ASP A 42 0.92 -3.56 13.46
N ASP A 43 1.71 -4.43 12.82
CA ASP A 43 3.16 -4.55 13.07
C ASP A 43 4.02 -3.63 12.19
N ILE A 44 3.39 -2.81 11.33
CA ILE A 44 4.04 -1.76 10.54
C ILE A 44 3.78 -0.41 11.20
N LYS A 45 4.83 0.31 11.55
CA LYS A 45 4.73 1.65 12.11
C LYS A 45 4.39 2.65 10.99
N VAL A 46 3.34 3.45 11.21
CA VAL A 46 2.88 4.46 10.26
C VAL A 46 2.56 5.77 10.98
N ASN A 47 2.73 6.91 10.29
CA ASN A 47 2.26 8.20 10.80
C ASN A 47 0.91 8.58 10.16
N ASP A 48 0.25 9.61 10.72
CA ASP A 48 -1.07 10.05 10.27
C ASP A 48 -1.08 10.51 8.80
N LEU A 49 -0.02 11.16 8.35
CA LEU A 49 0.11 11.64 6.97
C LEU A 49 0.30 10.51 5.95
N ALA A 50 0.75 9.33 6.38
CA ALA A 50 0.86 8.15 5.52
C ALA A 50 -0.49 7.44 5.31
N GLN A 51 -1.49 7.68 6.16
CA GLN A 51 -2.78 6.97 6.10
C GLN A 51 -3.45 6.97 4.72
N PRO A 52 -3.53 8.11 3.99
CA PRO A 52 -4.15 8.13 2.65
C PRO A 52 -3.40 7.30 1.61
N PHE A 53 -2.12 7.02 1.84
CA PHE A 53 -1.25 6.31 0.90
C PHE A 53 -1.13 4.82 1.20
N LEU A 54 -1.64 4.33 2.33
CA LEU A 54 -1.43 2.94 2.75
C LEU A 54 -2.02 1.93 1.77
N GLU A 55 -3.23 2.16 1.26
CA GLU A 55 -3.86 1.26 0.31
C GLU A 55 -3.05 1.15 -1.00
N PRO A 56 -2.72 2.24 -1.70
CA PRO A 56 -1.88 2.17 -2.89
C PRO A 56 -0.47 1.65 -2.61
N ILE A 57 0.13 1.93 -1.44
CA ILE A 57 1.42 1.35 -1.06
C ILE A 57 1.32 -0.17 -0.92
N VAL A 58 0.31 -0.67 -0.22
CA VAL A 58 0.10 -2.13 -0.06
C VAL A 58 -0.13 -2.79 -1.41
N GLU A 59 -0.94 -2.19 -2.29
CA GLU A 59 -1.16 -2.69 -3.64
C GLU A 59 0.16 -2.85 -4.41
N GLN A 60 1.05 -1.85 -4.37
CA GLN A 60 2.35 -1.93 -5.00
C GLN A 60 3.26 -2.97 -4.33
N MET A 61 3.29 -3.02 -3.00
CA MET A 61 4.18 -3.94 -2.27
C MET A 61 3.76 -5.41 -2.37
N THR A 62 2.50 -5.70 -2.66
CA THR A 62 2.05 -7.07 -2.99
C THR A 62 2.48 -7.53 -4.39
N THR A 63 3.07 -6.66 -5.20
CA THR A 63 3.64 -7.00 -6.52
C THR A 63 5.16 -7.16 -6.51
N VAL A 64 5.82 -6.90 -5.39
CA VAL A 64 7.27 -7.10 -5.21
C VAL A 64 7.49 -8.40 -4.47
N PHE A 65 8.18 -9.34 -5.08
CA PHE A 65 8.38 -10.69 -4.54
C PHE A 65 9.82 -10.91 -4.09
N ASP A 66 9.96 -11.58 -2.97
CA ASP A 66 11.25 -12.13 -2.55
C ASP A 66 11.62 -13.29 -3.51
N PRO A 67 12.80 -13.24 -4.16
CA PRO A 67 13.16 -14.21 -5.18
C PRO A 67 13.46 -15.61 -4.63
N GLU A 68 13.73 -15.75 -3.33
CA GLU A 68 14.05 -17.02 -2.70
C GLU A 68 12.81 -17.72 -2.12
N ILE A 69 11.87 -16.92 -1.58
CA ILE A 69 10.68 -17.45 -0.89
C ILE A 69 9.46 -17.44 -1.81
N GLU A 70 9.50 -16.69 -2.92
CA GLU A 70 8.40 -16.55 -3.89
C GLU A 70 7.08 -16.04 -3.27
N LEU A 71 7.21 -15.19 -2.24
CA LEU A 71 6.09 -14.50 -1.60
C LEU A 71 6.37 -12.99 -1.62
N ASP A 72 5.30 -12.19 -1.72
CA ASP A 72 5.42 -10.74 -1.73
C ASP A 72 5.91 -10.18 -0.39
N ILE A 73 6.60 -9.04 -0.45
CA ILE A 73 7.26 -8.42 0.71
C ILE A 73 6.28 -7.96 1.79
N TYR A 74 5.04 -7.61 1.41
CA TYR A 74 4.00 -7.23 2.37
C TYR A 74 3.55 -8.43 3.19
N ASN A 75 3.25 -9.56 2.54
CA ASN A 75 2.84 -10.78 3.20
C ASN A 75 3.99 -11.49 3.94
N LEU A 76 5.23 -11.34 3.48
CA LEU A 76 6.42 -11.76 4.24
C LEU A 76 6.63 -10.95 5.52
N GLY A 77 6.11 -9.72 5.58
CA GLY A 77 6.30 -8.83 6.71
C GLY A 77 7.68 -8.20 6.76
N LEU A 78 8.24 -7.88 5.60
CA LEU A 78 9.54 -7.22 5.49
C LEU A 78 9.47 -5.72 5.76
N ILE A 79 8.28 -5.12 5.76
CA ILE A 79 8.06 -3.69 5.96
C ILE A 79 7.97 -3.40 7.46
N TYR A 80 8.74 -2.44 7.96
CA TYR A 80 8.77 -2.06 9.37
C TYR A 80 8.15 -0.69 9.63
N GLU A 81 8.40 0.29 8.77
CA GLU A 81 7.90 1.64 8.95
C GLU A 81 7.60 2.32 7.61
N ILE A 82 6.51 3.07 7.57
CA ILE A 82 6.12 3.92 6.45
C ILE A 82 5.72 5.26 7.03
N THR A 83 6.44 6.32 6.70
CA THR A 83 6.08 7.67 7.09
C THR A 83 6.10 8.61 5.88
N VAL A 84 5.18 9.56 5.85
CA VAL A 84 5.10 10.58 4.81
C VAL A 84 5.10 11.94 5.49
N ASP A 85 5.82 12.92 4.93
CA ASP A 85 5.79 14.29 5.40
C ASP A 85 4.83 15.17 4.60
N GLU A 86 4.67 16.43 5.01
CA GLU A 86 3.78 17.40 4.37
C GLU A 86 4.16 17.73 2.92
N ASN A 87 5.41 17.46 2.52
CA ASN A 87 5.92 17.68 1.17
C ASN A 87 5.78 16.41 0.29
N GLY A 88 5.22 15.32 0.81
CA GLY A 88 5.11 14.05 0.11
C GLY A 88 6.43 13.28 0.04
N HIS A 89 7.37 13.51 0.96
CA HIS A 89 8.55 12.67 1.11
C HIS A 89 8.18 11.43 1.90
N CYS A 90 8.28 10.27 1.26
CA CYS A 90 8.02 8.99 1.88
C CYS A 90 9.32 8.35 2.39
N TYR A 91 9.36 8.05 3.67
CA TYR A 91 10.38 7.20 4.28
C TYR A 91 9.83 5.79 4.44
N PHE A 92 10.57 4.81 3.94
CA PHE A 92 10.17 3.42 3.90
C PHE A 92 11.29 2.56 4.49
N LEU A 93 11.06 2.01 5.68
CA LEU A 93 12.01 1.15 6.38
C LEU A 93 11.62 -0.31 6.22
N MET A 94 12.53 -1.12 5.74
CA MET A 94 12.33 -2.53 5.52
C MET A 94 13.49 -3.39 6.00
N THR A 95 13.28 -4.70 5.96
CA THR A 95 14.31 -5.70 6.22
C THR A 95 14.29 -6.76 5.11
N PHE A 96 15.22 -7.68 5.18
CA PHE A 96 15.29 -8.88 4.35
C PHE A 96 15.18 -10.14 5.20
N THR A 97 14.88 -11.25 4.56
CA THR A 97 14.74 -12.56 5.21
C THR A 97 16.10 -13.13 5.63
N ASP A 98 17.15 -12.78 4.90
CA ASP A 98 18.55 -13.16 5.19
C ASP A 98 19.49 -11.97 4.93
N THR A 99 20.63 -11.96 5.64
CA THR A 99 21.71 -10.99 5.47
C THR A 99 22.72 -11.50 4.45
N GLY A 100 22.57 -11.14 3.20
CA GLY A 100 23.54 -11.54 2.17
C GLY A 100 22.90 -11.99 0.85
N CYS A 101 21.60 -11.84 0.71
CA CYS A 101 20.95 -11.88 -0.56
C CYS A 101 21.48 -10.72 -1.43
N GLY A 102 22.18 -10.99 -2.53
CA GLY A 102 22.63 -9.95 -3.48
C GLY A 102 21.48 -9.21 -4.17
N CYS A 103 20.23 -9.41 -3.73
CA CYS A 103 19.02 -8.81 -4.27
C CYS A 103 18.64 -7.46 -3.63
N GLU A 104 19.35 -7.03 -2.57
CA GLU A 104 19.00 -5.85 -1.79
C GLU A 104 18.90 -4.57 -2.64
N GLU A 105 19.91 -4.30 -3.45
CA GLU A 105 19.94 -3.09 -4.30
C GLU A 105 18.82 -3.13 -5.35
N THR A 106 18.62 -4.27 -5.99
CA THR A 106 17.58 -4.42 -7.03
C THR A 106 16.19 -4.25 -6.44
N MET A 107 15.93 -4.88 -5.30
CA MET A 107 14.63 -4.83 -4.65
C MET A 107 14.32 -3.43 -4.09
N THR A 108 15.28 -2.77 -3.46
CA THR A 108 15.08 -1.40 -2.95
C THR A 108 14.85 -0.41 -4.08
N TYR A 109 15.53 -0.59 -5.21
CA TYR A 109 15.29 0.22 -6.42
C TYR A 109 13.87 -0.02 -6.97
N GLU A 110 13.45 -1.28 -7.12
CA GLU A 110 12.10 -1.62 -7.59
C GLU A 110 11.01 -1.03 -6.70
N ILE A 111 11.18 -1.14 -5.38
CA ILE A 111 10.26 -0.55 -4.40
C ILE A 111 10.19 0.97 -4.58
N ALA A 112 11.33 1.65 -4.70
CA ALA A 112 11.36 3.09 -4.89
C ALA A 112 10.64 3.53 -6.16
N GLU A 113 10.84 2.84 -7.28
CA GLU A 113 10.16 3.16 -8.55
C GLU A 113 8.65 2.92 -8.46
N LYS A 114 8.20 1.84 -7.82
CA LYS A 114 6.78 1.56 -7.63
C LYS A 114 6.11 2.60 -6.73
N LEU A 115 6.76 3.00 -5.65
CA LEU A 115 6.22 4.00 -4.72
C LEU A 115 6.17 5.40 -5.35
N LYS A 116 7.11 5.76 -6.23
CA LYS A 116 7.07 7.02 -6.99
C LYS A 116 5.86 7.13 -7.92
N SER A 117 5.26 6.02 -8.33
CA SER A 117 4.08 6.02 -9.18
C SER A 117 2.79 6.41 -8.45
N ILE A 118 2.85 6.54 -7.13
CA ILE A 118 1.70 6.89 -6.29
C ILE A 118 1.53 8.39 -6.25
N ASP A 119 0.36 8.88 -6.65
CA ASP A 119 0.02 10.31 -6.63
C ASP A 119 0.15 10.89 -5.22
N GLY A 120 0.89 11.99 -5.12
CA GLY A 120 1.16 12.69 -3.85
C GLY A 120 2.45 12.24 -3.16
N ILE A 121 3.12 11.21 -3.63
CA ILE A 121 4.47 10.84 -3.20
C ILE A 121 5.49 11.49 -4.15
N ASN A 122 6.20 12.51 -3.65
CA ASN A 122 7.13 13.31 -4.44
C ASN A 122 8.57 12.79 -4.42
N SER A 123 8.97 12.20 -3.32
CA SER A 123 10.28 11.56 -3.18
C SER A 123 10.23 10.40 -2.19
N ILE A 124 11.18 9.48 -2.32
CA ILE A 124 11.22 8.27 -1.53
C ILE A 124 12.63 8.03 -1.02
N LYS A 125 12.72 7.69 0.25
CA LYS A 125 13.90 7.12 0.86
C LYS A 125 13.59 5.71 1.34
N VAL A 126 14.09 4.70 0.67
CA VAL A 126 14.06 3.31 1.14
C VAL A 126 15.32 3.08 1.98
N GLU A 127 15.13 2.59 3.18
CA GLU A 127 16.21 2.25 4.11
C GLU A 127 16.05 0.81 4.59
N THR A 128 17.16 0.12 4.74
CA THR A 128 17.18 -1.27 5.18
C THR A 128 17.73 -1.37 6.61
N THR A 129 17.15 -2.27 7.38
CA THR A 129 17.61 -2.57 8.74
C THR A 129 17.53 -4.06 9.03
N TYR A 130 18.46 -4.56 9.83
CA TYR A 130 18.42 -5.93 10.35
C TYR A 130 18.11 -5.96 11.85
N SER A 131 17.64 -4.84 12.40
CA SER A 131 17.21 -4.75 13.80
C SER A 131 15.80 -4.14 13.89
N PRO A 132 14.84 -4.91 14.43
CA PRO A 132 14.92 -6.31 14.86
C PRO A 132 15.13 -7.28 13.70
N VAL A 133 15.73 -8.42 13.97
CA VAL A 133 15.90 -9.50 12.97
C VAL A 133 14.51 -10.00 12.53
N TRP A 134 14.35 -10.21 11.23
CA TRP A 134 13.11 -10.79 10.70
C TRP A 134 12.84 -12.19 11.29
N LYS A 135 11.57 -12.49 11.49
CA LYS A 135 11.13 -13.78 12.02
C LYS A 135 9.93 -14.29 11.21
N MET A 136 9.82 -15.59 11.02
CA MET A 136 8.69 -16.24 10.35
C MET A 136 7.32 -15.90 10.98
N THR A 137 7.31 -15.43 12.23
CA THR A 137 6.10 -14.96 12.91
C THR A 137 5.50 -13.72 12.26
N ARG A 138 6.31 -12.97 11.49
CA ARG A 138 5.85 -11.79 10.73
C ARG A 138 5.12 -12.14 9.44
N ILE A 139 5.24 -13.39 8.95
CA ILE A 139 4.51 -13.82 7.76
C ILE A 139 3.00 -13.73 8.04
N SER A 140 2.26 -13.06 7.14
CA SER A 140 0.81 -12.93 7.24
C SER A 140 0.11 -14.30 7.22
N ARG A 141 -1.14 -14.34 7.68
CA ARG A 141 -1.95 -15.58 7.57
C ARG A 141 -2.06 -16.04 6.12
N TYR A 142 -2.23 -15.12 5.18
CA TYR A 142 -2.27 -15.42 3.75
C TYR A 142 -0.94 -16.02 3.29
N GLY A 143 0.18 -15.38 3.61
CA GLY A 143 1.51 -15.87 3.24
C GLY A 143 1.81 -17.25 3.81
N ARG A 144 1.41 -17.55 5.05
CA ARG A 144 1.57 -18.89 5.63
C ARG A 144 0.78 -19.95 4.86
N ILE A 145 -0.44 -19.63 4.45
CA ILE A 145 -1.27 -20.56 3.65
C ILE A 145 -0.63 -20.76 2.29
N ALA A 146 -0.16 -19.70 1.62
CA ALA A 146 0.49 -19.76 0.32
C ALA A 146 1.78 -20.62 0.35
N LEU A 147 2.56 -20.52 1.43
CA LEU A 147 3.77 -21.31 1.64
C LEU A 147 3.52 -22.73 2.21
N GLY A 148 2.25 -23.10 2.43
CA GLY A 148 1.94 -24.41 3.04
C GLY A 148 2.31 -24.53 4.52
N ILE A 149 2.59 -23.41 5.20
CA ILE A 149 2.93 -23.38 6.62
C ILE A 149 1.62 -23.39 7.43
N SER A 150 1.55 -24.21 8.48
CA SER A 150 0.35 -24.24 9.33
C SER A 150 -0.02 -22.85 9.85
N PRO A 151 -1.30 -22.43 9.73
CA PRO A 151 -1.76 -21.13 10.24
C PRO A 151 -1.66 -21.01 11.78
N ARG A 152 -1.60 -22.12 12.48
CA ARG A 152 -1.30 -22.19 13.91
C ARG A 152 0.19 -22.43 14.03
N GLY A 153 0.90 -21.41 14.55
CA GLY A 153 2.34 -21.55 14.79
C GLY A 153 2.62 -22.92 15.37
N GLY A 154 3.50 -23.67 14.70
CA GLY A 154 3.88 -25.00 15.16
C GLY A 154 4.35 -24.91 16.61
N LYS A 155 3.95 -25.90 17.40
CA LYS A 155 4.50 -26.15 18.74
C LYS A 155 5.98 -26.44 18.61
#